data_b1efdd6a880c28c920f238e1e14e4535
#
_entry.id   b1efdd6a880c28c920f238e1e14e4535
#
_cell.length_a   1.000
_cell.length_b   1.000
_cell.length_c   1.000
_cell.angle_alpha   90.00
_cell.angle_beta   90.00
_cell.angle_gamma   90.00
#
_symmetry.space_group_name_H-M   'P 1'
#
loop_
_entity.id
_entity.type
_entity.pdbx_description
1 polymer ?
#
loop_
_entity_poly.entity_id
_entity_poly.type
_entity_poly.pdbx_seq_one_letter_code
_entity_poly.pdbx_strand_id
1 'polypeptide(L)'
;MAASPLPYVAVPESFKLPPGANFRGTSGVAFNSKGNIFVIHRGPMPLMEFDADGNFIRGFGDGMFERAHGLRIDAEDNIWATDVGASLVYKFNPWGRLDMVLGVKGRTGEWHPFGHLRLFDEPNEAVVGPTGDVFVLQGHGRGESRVLKFDKDGNFLKTWGRKGKGPGEFDLPHSLVFDAQGLLYIADRNNARIQVFDADGTYVSESQHPGTPCGLFMSADQHIWLAHGHTGQIMKLDLNGKVVGMMEGAGQGKTLGKYGEAHYIAVSPRDEIFVADTLNWRVQKYVRT
;
A
#
# COMPACT_ATOMS: atom_id res chain seq x y z
N MET A 1 -15.06 6.19 -24.52
CA MET A 1 -15.27 7.54 -23.95
C MET A 1 -14.07 7.83 -23.06
N ALA A 2 -13.53 9.05 -23.09
CA ALA A 2 -12.49 9.46 -22.15
C ALA A 2 -13.05 9.43 -20.70
N ALA A 3 -12.21 9.07 -19.72
CA ALA A 3 -12.62 9.11 -18.32
C ALA A 3 -12.95 10.54 -17.89
N SER A 4 -13.98 10.72 -17.05
CA SER A 4 -14.36 12.03 -16.56
C SER A 4 -13.28 12.62 -15.63
N PRO A 5 -13.02 13.94 -15.68
CA PRO A 5 -12.15 14.58 -14.71
C PRO A 5 -12.75 14.42 -13.31
N LEU A 6 -11.92 14.11 -12.33
CA LEU A 6 -12.32 14.03 -10.93
C LEU A 6 -12.28 15.44 -10.31
N PRO A 7 -13.30 15.83 -9.50
CA PRO A 7 -13.43 17.18 -8.95
C PRO A 7 -12.52 17.37 -7.72
N TYR A 8 -11.20 17.31 -7.90
CA TYR A 8 -10.22 17.46 -6.83
C TYR A 8 -9.06 18.34 -7.24
N VAL A 9 -8.57 19.13 -6.31
CA VAL A 9 -7.37 19.97 -6.49
C VAL A 9 -6.32 19.63 -5.43
N ALA A 10 -5.05 19.65 -5.83
CA ALA A 10 -3.93 19.49 -4.90
C ALA A 10 -3.80 20.73 -4.01
N VAL A 11 -3.59 20.51 -2.71
CA VAL A 11 -3.36 21.59 -1.73
C VAL A 11 -1.92 21.54 -1.20
N PRO A 12 -1.24 22.69 -1.07
CA PRO A 12 0.13 22.74 -0.55
C PRO A 12 0.16 22.54 0.97
N GLU A 13 1.36 22.23 1.50
CA GLU A 13 1.69 22.28 2.92
C GLU A 13 0.71 21.56 3.84
N SER A 14 0.29 20.35 3.43
CA SER A 14 -0.75 19.59 4.14
C SER A 14 -0.26 18.94 5.45
N PHE A 15 1.03 19.02 5.77
CA PHE A 15 1.62 18.42 6.97
C PHE A 15 2.51 19.42 7.71
N LYS A 16 2.32 19.52 9.02
CA LYS A 16 3.15 20.32 9.94
C LYS A 16 4.09 19.38 10.68
N LEU A 17 5.27 19.20 10.12
CA LEU A 17 6.32 18.35 10.71
C LEU A 17 6.95 19.03 11.95
N PRO A 18 7.45 18.24 12.91
CA PRO A 18 8.20 18.80 14.04
C PRO A 18 9.49 19.48 13.55
N PRO A 19 10.05 20.43 14.32
CA PRO A 19 11.27 21.13 13.94
C PRO A 19 12.41 20.18 13.60
N GLY A 20 13.07 20.39 12.46
CA GLY A 20 14.18 19.57 11.97
C GLY A 20 13.80 18.24 11.32
N ALA A 21 12.52 17.85 11.35
CA ALA A 21 12.05 16.65 10.66
C ALA A 21 11.69 16.94 9.19
N ASN A 22 11.94 15.96 8.33
CA ASN A 22 11.54 15.96 6.93
C ASN A 22 11.12 14.54 6.54
N PHE A 23 10.16 14.43 5.66
CA PHE A 23 9.92 13.17 4.99
C PHE A 23 11.12 12.76 4.13
N ARG A 24 11.36 11.46 4.03
CA ARG A 24 12.38 10.89 3.14
C ARG A 24 11.82 9.63 2.50
N GLY A 25 11.68 9.62 1.17
CA GLY A 25 11.18 8.46 0.46
C GLY A 25 9.86 7.96 1.03
N THR A 26 8.83 8.81 1.05
CA THR A 26 7.50 8.44 1.56
C THR A 26 6.93 7.30 0.75
N SER A 27 6.71 6.16 1.40
CA SER A 27 6.27 4.97 0.69
C SER A 27 4.80 4.59 0.95
N GLY A 28 4.18 5.06 2.04
CA GLY A 28 2.78 4.74 2.32
C GLY A 28 2.06 5.82 3.12
N VAL A 29 0.73 5.83 3.01
CA VAL A 29 -0.19 6.66 3.77
C VAL A 29 -1.45 5.86 4.08
N ALA A 30 -1.95 5.94 5.32
CA ALA A 30 -3.15 5.24 5.77
C ALA A 30 -3.89 6.07 6.84
N PHE A 31 -5.12 5.66 7.17
CA PHE A 31 -5.95 6.31 8.18
C PHE A 31 -6.42 5.31 9.23
N ASN A 32 -6.48 5.73 10.48
CA ASN A 32 -7.17 4.98 11.52
C ASN A 32 -8.66 5.36 11.60
N SER A 33 -9.41 4.67 12.47
CA SER A 33 -10.86 4.88 12.65
C SER A 33 -11.22 6.31 13.12
N LYS A 34 -10.26 7.03 13.72
CA LYS A 34 -10.43 8.42 14.19
C LYS A 34 -10.15 9.45 13.10
N GLY A 35 -9.69 9.02 11.91
CA GLY A 35 -9.27 9.88 10.81
C GLY A 35 -7.87 10.45 10.97
N ASN A 36 -7.06 9.98 11.94
CA ASN A 36 -5.65 10.35 12.01
C ASN A 36 -4.90 9.75 10.82
N ILE A 37 -3.94 10.51 10.32
CA ILE A 37 -3.15 10.18 9.14
C ILE A 37 -1.85 9.54 9.60
N PHE A 38 -1.56 8.37 9.07
CA PHE A 38 -0.28 7.68 9.27
C PHE A 38 0.52 7.73 7.98
N VAL A 39 1.79 8.07 8.10
CA VAL A 39 2.74 8.11 6.98
C VAL A 39 3.92 7.23 7.31
N ILE A 40 4.30 6.35 6.38
CA ILE A 40 5.55 5.61 6.46
C ILE A 40 6.57 6.17 5.46
N HIS A 41 7.80 6.38 5.91
CA HIS A 41 8.87 6.92 5.09
C HIS A 41 10.24 6.35 5.49
N ARG A 42 11.27 6.64 4.70
CA ARG A 42 12.62 6.05 4.84
C ARG A 42 13.59 6.95 5.60
N GLY A 43 13.11 7.71 6.58
CA GLY A 43 13.92 8.61 7.42
C GLY A 43 13.82 8.25 8.91
N PRO A 44 14.38 9.09 9.78
CA PRO A 44 14.13 9.02 11.23
C PRO A 44 12.64 9.12 11.53
N MET A 45 12.18 8.47 12.60
CA MET A 45 10.74 8.31 12.91
C MET A 45 9.97 7.74 11.70
N PRO A 46 10.31 6.54 11.22
CA PRO A 46 9.81 6.04 9.94
C PRO A 46 8.27 5.91 9.87
N LEU A 47 7.60 5.79 11.01
CA LEU A 47 6.17 5.88 11.15
C LEU A 47 5.80 7.18 11.86
N MET A 48 5.04 8.05 11.20
CA MET A 48 4.55 9.31 11.74
C MET A 48 3.03 9.34 11.76
N GLU A 49 2.45 9.77 12.87
CA GLU A 49 1.01 10.01 13.03
C GLU A 49 0.72 11.49 13.10
N PHE A 50 -0.31 11.91 12.36
CA PHE A 50 -0.84 13.28 12.31
C PHE A 50 -2.32 13.25 12.60
N ASP A 51 -2.87 14.35 13.12
CA ASP A 51 -4.30 14.54 13.15
C ASP A 51 -4.89 14.76 11.73
N ALA A 52 -6.21 14.83 11.63
CA ALA A 52 -6.89 15.00 10.35
C ALA A 52 -6.57 16.32 9.64
N ASP A 53 -6.00 17.30 10.34
CA ASP A 53 -5.59 18.60 9.81
C ASP A 53 -4.09 18.67 9.50
N GLY A 54 -3.39 17.53 9.62
CA GLY A 54 -1.97 17.38 9.31
C GLY A 54 -1.01 17.86 10.40
N ASN A 55 -1.47 18.11 11.64
CA ASN A 55 -0.60 18.45 12.74
C ASN A 55 0.05 17.17 13.28
N PHE A 56 1.36 17.21 13.51
CA PHE A 56 2.12 16.08 14.02
C PHE A 56 1.67 15.70 15.45
N ILE A 57 1.43 14.41 15.67
CA ILE A 57 1.09 13.84 16.97
C ILE A 57 2.30 13.12 17.56
N ARG A 58 2.88 12.16 16.82
CA ARG A 58 4.02 11.35 17.27
C ARG A 58 4.74 10.70 16.11
N GLY A 59 5.98 10.25 16.38
CA GLY A 59 6.73 9.39 15.49
C GLY A 59 7.31 8.21 16.26
N PHE A 60 7.48 7.07 15.60
CA PHE A 60 8.03 5.84 16.21
C PHE A 60 8.67 4.93 15.16
N GLY A 61 9.28 3.84 15.63
CA GLY A 61 9.92 2.83 14.79
C GLY A 61 11.37 3.14 14.41
N ASP A 62 12.03 4.10 15.09
CA ASP A 62 13.44 4.41 14.86
C ASP A 62 14.32 3.16 14.98
N GLY A 63 15.22 2.98 14.00
CA GLY A 63 16.16 1.85 13.94
C GLY A 63 15.52 0.49 13.61
N MET A 64 14.20 0.43 13.41
CA MET A 64 13.51 -0.82 13.10
C MET A 64 13.59 -1.17 11.62
N PHE A 65 13.47 -0.18 10.74
CA PHE A 65 13.36 -0.35 9.30
C PHE A 65 14.70 -0.13 8.57
N GLU A 66 14.97 -0.99 7.58
CA GLU A 66 16.07 -0.81 6.62
C GLU A 66 15.57 -0.10 5.34
N ARG A 67 14.43 -0.54 4.82
CA ARG A 67 13.74 0.09 3.69
C ARG A 67 12.24 -0.06 3.84
N ALA A 68 11.63 0.83 4.62
CA ALA A 68 10.19 0.88 4.83
C ALA A 68 9.41 0.95 3.51
N HIS A 69 8.29 0.19 3.39
CA HIS A 69 7.56 0.08 2.14
C HIS A 69 6.04 0.19 2.29
N GLY A 70 5.33 -0.85 2.67
CA GLY A 70 3.87 -0.86 2.78
C GLY A 70 3.39 -0.34 4.14
N LEU A 71 2.19 0.25 4.15
CA LEU A 71 1.50 0.70 5.35
C LEU A 71 0.01 0.48 5.20
N ARG A 72 -0.59 -0.26 6.14
CA ARG A 72 -2.04 -0.42 6.28
C ARG A 72 -2.46 -0.31 7.74
N ILE A 73 -3.71 0.06 7.95
CA ILE A 73 -4.34 0.05 9.27
C ILE A 73 -5.57 -0.84 9.17
N ASP A 74 -5.69 -1.79 10.10
CA ASP A 74 -6.82 -2.72 10.14
C ASP A 74 -8.03 -2.14 10.90
N ALA A 75 -9.11 -2.91 10.96
CA ALA A 75 -10.37 -2.49 11.59
C ALA A 75 -10.24 -2.25 13.11
N GLU A 76 -9.23 -2.81 13.75
CA GLU A 76 -8.90 -2.63 15.17
C GLU A 76 -7.87 -1.51 15.39
N ASP A 77 -7.58 -0.71 14.36
CA ASP A 77 -6.56 0.35 14.34
C ASP A 77 -5.11 -0.17 14.54
N ASN A 78 -4.85 -1.47 14.36
CA ASN A 78 -3.47 -1.95 14.33
C ASN A 78 -2.77 -1.49 13.05
N ILE A 79 -1.50 -1.18 13.18
CA ILE A 79 -0.67 -0.65 12.11
C ILE A 79 0.19 -1.78 11.55
N TRP A 80 -0.04 -2.11 10.28
CA TRP A 80 0.73 -3.12 9.54
C TRP A 80 1.72 -2.42 8.63
N ALA A 81 3.00 -2.73 8.80
CA ALA A 81 4.07 -2.13 8.02
C ALA A 81 5.01 -3.20 7.49
N THR A 82 5.48 -3.03 6.25
CA THR A 82 6.46 -3.92 5.65
C THR A 82 7.80 -3.24 5.48
N ASP A 83 8.86 -4.04 5.59
CA ASP A 83 10.22 -3.63 5.32
C ASP A 83 10.83 -4.54 4.25
N VAL A 84 10.94 -4.01 3.04
CA VAL A 84 11.55 -4.76 1.92
C VAL A 84 13.07 -4.89 2.05
N GLY A 85 13.73 -4.02 2.82
CA GLY A 85 15.17 -4.12 3.09
C GLY A 85 15.49 -5.23 4.07
N ALA A 86 14.78 -5.29 5.18
CA ALA A 86 14.97 -6.31 6.22
C ALA A 86 14.18 -7.59 5.98
N SER A 87 13.32 -7.64 4.96
CA SER A 87 12.40 -8.76 4.64
C SER A 87 11.47 -9.12 5.81
N LEU A 88 10.80 -8.09 6.38
CA LEU A 88 9.94 -8.23 7.56
C LEU A 88 8.55 -7.63 7.34
N VAL A 89 7.59 -8.19 8.08
CA VAL A 89 6.27 -7.59 8.31
C VAL A 89 6.12 -7.31 9.80
N TYR A 90 5.73 -6.08 10.13
CA TYR A 90 5.48 -5.63 11.49
C TYR A 90 4.00 -5.39 11.72
N LYS A 91 3.48 -5.80 12.87
CA LYS A 91 2.21 -5.36 13.43
C LYS A 91 2.46 -4.55 14.69
N PHE A 92 2.01 -3.30 14.69
CA PHE A 92 1.97 -2.48 15.91
C PHE A 92 0.52 -2.32 16.34
N ASN A 93 0.30 -2.24 17.66
CA ASN A 93 -1.01 -1.87 18.17
C ASN A 93 -1.30 -0.37 17.93
N PRO A 94 -2.54 0.12 18.22
CA PRO A 94 -2.90 1.52 17.98
C PRO A 94 -2.03 2.55 18.71
N TRP A 95 -1.33 2.15 19.78
CA TRP A 95 -0.41 3.02 20.53
C TRP A 95 1.02 3.00 19.98
N GLY A 96 1.30 2.23 18.92
CA GLY A 96 2.64 2.13 18.30
C GLY A 96 3.57 1.15 19.00
N ARG A 97 3.07 0.29 19.92
CA ARG A 97 3.85 -0.82 20.47
C ARG A 97 3.89 -1.98 19.50
N LEU A 98 5.07 -2.54 19.28
CA LEU A 98 5.26 -3.73 18.47
C LEU A 98 4.58 -4.94 19.12
N ASP A 99 3.64 -5.56 18.42
CA ASP A 99 2.90 -6.75 18.88
C ASP A 99 3.28 -8.02 18.11
N MET A 100 3.70 -7.91 16.84
CA MET A 100 4.08 -9.07 16.03
C MET A 100 5.17 -8.71 15.01
N VAL A 101 6.06 -9.65 14.76
CA VAL A 101 7.02 -9.62 13.64
C VAL A 101 6.91 -10.93 12.88
N LEU A 102 6.72 -10.85 11.57
CA LEU A 102 6.83 -12.00 10.67
C LEU A 102 8.11 -11.87 9.85
N GLY A 103 8.80 -12.99 9.64
CA GLY A 103 10.10 -13.03 8.97
C GLY A 103 11.29 -13.08 9.93
N VAL A 104 12.49 -13.04 9.38
CA VAL A 104 13.76 -13.01 10.13
C VAL A 104 14.62 -11.88 9.61
N LYS A 105 14.94 -10.91 10.49
CA LYS A 105 15.65 -9.68 10.10
C LYS A 105 16.94 -9.95 9.32
N GLY A 106 17.06 -9.29 8.15
CA GLY A 106 18.23 -9.38 7.30
C GLY A 106 18.41 -10.74 6.61
N ARG A 107 17.40 -11.60 6.64
CA ARG A 107 17.42 -12.88 5.94
C ARG A 107 16.29 -12.91 4.92
N THR A 108 16.67 -13.05 3.67
CA THR A 108 15.76 -13.16 2.53
C THR A 108 15.70 -14.62 2.06
N GLY A 109 14.53 -15.09 1.68
CA GLY A 109 14.36 -16.44 1.15
C GLY A 109 12.91 -16.84 1.00
N GLU A 110 12.70 -18.12 0.67
CA GLU A 110 11.36 -18.66 0.47
C GLU A 110 10.70 -18.98 1.82
N TRP A 111 9.41 -18.63 1.95
CA TRP A 111 8.60 -19.08 3.07
C TRP A 111 8.26 -20.56 2.93
N HIS A 112 8.93 -21.38 3.71
CA HIS A 112 8.70 -22.81 3.68
C HIS A 112 7.83 -23.25 4.86
N PRO A 113 6.60 -23.76 4.63
CA PRO A 113 5.63 -24.06 5.71
C PRO A 113 6.14 -25.11 6.71
N PHE A 114 7.00 -26.01 6.28
CA PHE A 114 7.58 -27.09 7.11
C PHE A 114 9.04 -26.83 7.50
N GLY A 115 9.60 -25.68 7.08
CA GLY A 115 10.98 -25.31 7.39
C GLY A 115 11.10 -24.61 8.75
N HIS A 116 12.31 -24.69 9.35
CA HIS A 116 12.61 -23.95 10.58
C HIS A 116 12.76 -22.44 10.36
N LEU A 117 12.95 -22.01 9.10
CA LEU A 117 13.12 -20.61 8.74
C LEU A 117 11.91 -20.14 7.94
N ARG A 118 11.26 -19.13 8.47
CA ARG A 118 10.10 -18.47 7.86
C ARG A 118 10.59 -17.16 7.29
N LEU A 119 10.99 -17.17 6.02
CA LEU A 119 11.62 -16.04 5.34
C LEU A 119 10.67 -15.42 4.31
N PHE A 120 10.76 -14.12 4.15
CA PHE A 120 10.20 -13.41 3.01
C PHE A 120 11.28 -13.08 1.99
N ASP A 121 10.87 -12.83 0.75
CA ASP A 121 11.69 -12.23 -0.30
C ASP A 121 11.13 -10.83 -0.61
N GLU A 122 11.53 -9.84 0.20
CA GLU A 122 11.12 -8.43 0.09
C GLU A 122 9.58 -8.24 0.06
N PRO A 123 8.87 -8.39 1.20
CA PRO A 123 7.42 -8.24 1.28
C PRO A 123 6.97 -6.80 0.99
N ASN A 124 6.05 -6.63 0.03
CA ASN A 124 5.59 -5.34 -0.42
C ASN A 124 4.53 -4.72 0.49
N GLU A 125 3.54 -5.51 0.86
CA GLU A 125 2.37 -5.05 1.61
C GLU A 125 1.79 -6.17 2.46
N ALA A 126 1.17 -5.81 3.58
CA ALA A 126 0.39 -6.70 4.43
C ALA A 126 -0.99 -6.08 4.69
N VAL A 127 -2.06 -6.84 4.47
CA VAL A 127 -3.44 -6.39 4.65
C VAL A 127 -4.23 -7.45 5.43
N VAL A 128 -5.07 -7.01 6.34
CA VAL A 128 -6.03 -7.88 7.03
C VAL A 128 -7.30 -7.96 6.19
N GLY A 129 -7.68 -9.19 5.83
CA GLY A 129 -8.91 -9.45 5.10
C GLY A 129 -10.15 -9.43 5.98
N PRO A 130 -11.36 -9.55 5.38
CA PRO A 130 -12.63 -9.47 6.11
C PRO A 130 -12.82 -10.53 7.21
N THR A 131 -12.14 -11.66 7.11
CA THR A 131 -12.18 -12.76 8.10
C THR A 131 -11.15 -12.64 9.22
N GLY A 132 -10.30 -11.59 9.19
CA GLY A 132 -9.21 -11.38 10.13
C GLY A 132 -7.89 -12.06 9.71
N ASP A 133 -7.87 -12.81 8.60
CA ASP A 133 -6.65 -13.38 8.06
C ASP A 133 -5.76 -12.30 7.45
N VAL A 134 -4.45 -12.50 7.55
CA VAL A 134 -3.43 -11.57 7.06
C VAL A 134 -2.90 -12.03 5.71
N PHE A 135 -2.92 -11.16 4.74
CA PHE A 135 -2.41 -11.40 3.39
C PHE A 135 -1.16 -10.56 3.15
N VAL A 136 -0.06 -11.22 2.80
CA VAL A 136 1.23 -10.56 2.54
C VAL A 136 1.56 -10.73 1.07
N LEU A 137 1.79 -9.62 0.37
CA LEU A 137 2.35 -9.62 -0.98
C LEU A 137 3.87 -9.66 -0.90
N GLN A 138 4.46 -10.46 -1.76
CA GLN A 138 5.90 -10.59 -1.90
C GLN A 138 6.27 -10.50 -3.38
N GLY A 139 7.28 -9.71 -3.73
CA GLY A 139 7.64 -9.52 -5.13
C GLY A 139 8.63 -8.40 -5.44
N HIS A 140 9.10 -7.65 -4.45
CA HIS A 140 10.17 -6.68 -4.65
C HIS A 140 11.53 -7.35 -4.86
N GLY A 141 11.69 -8.55 -4.33
CA GLY A 141 12.84 -9.40 -4.54
C GLY A 141 12.96 -9.93 -5.97
N ARG A 142 14.08 -10.59 -6.25
CA ARG A 142 14.39 -11.07 -7.60
C ARG A 142 13.79 -12.46 -7.92
N GLY A 143 13.36 -13.20 -6.91
CA GLY A 143 12.94 -14.60 -7.04
C GLY A 143 11.44 -14.80 -6.95
N GLU A 144 10.84 -14.28 -5.90
CA GLU A 144 9.50 -14.63 -5.49
C GLU A 144 8.48 -13.58 -5.86
N SER A 145 7.33 -14.01 -6.43
CA SER A 145 6.18 -13.17 -6.73
C SER A 145 4.92 -13.93 -6.35
N ARG A 146 4.43 -13.73 -5.13
CA ARG A 146 3.32 -14.53 -4.57
C ARG A 146 2.53 -13.78 -3.50
N VAL A 147 1.42 -14.36 -3.11
CA VAL A 147 0.64 -14.02 -1.93
C VAL A 147 0.84 -15.09 -0.86
N LEU A 148 1.07 -14.68 0.38
CA LEU A 148 1.07 -15.56 1.55
C LEU A 148 -0.10 -15.18 2.45
N LYS A 149 -0.84 -16.18 2.93
CA LYS A 149 -1.97 -16.02 3.85
C LYS A 149 -1.61 -16.60 5.22
N PHE A 150 -1.90 -15.83 6.25
CA PHE A 150 -1.69 -16.19 7.66
C PHE A 150 -3.00 -16.00 8.42
N ASP A 151 -3.16 -16.69 9.55
CA ASP A 151 -4.21 -16.35 10.50
C ASP A 151 -3.85 -15.04 11.27
N LYS A 152 -4.78 -14.56 12.11
CA LYS A 152 -4.61 -13.37 12.93
C LYS A 152 -3.42 -13.43 13.92
N ASP A 153 -2.96 -14.63 14.23
CA ASP A 153 -1.87 -14.91 15.18
C ASP A 153 -0.52 -15.12 14.47
N GLY A 154 -0.49 -14.96 13.13
CA GLY A 154 0.70 -15.08 12.29
C GLY A 154 1.07 -16.52 11.93
N ASN A 155 0.17 -17.49 12.14
CA ASN A 155 0.39 -18.86 11.67
C ASN A 155 0.11 -18.94 10.17
N PHE A 156 1.04 -19.55 9.43
CA PHE A 156 0.91 -19.72 7.99
C PHE A 156 -0.26 -20.65 7.63
N LEU A 157 -1.11 -20.20 6.71
CA LEU A 157 -2.25 -20.96 6.21
C LEU A 157 -2.01 -21.49 4.80
N LYS A 158 -1.65 -20.62 3.85
CA LYS A 158 -1.40 -21.01 2.46
C LYS A 158 -0.62 -19.93 1.70
N THR A 159 -0.18 -20.30 0.50
CA THR A 159 0.41 -19.39 -0.48
C THR A 159 -0.04 -19.73 -1.89
N TRP A 160 -0.09 -18.74 -2.76
CA TRP A 160 -0.34 -18.92 -4.18
C TRP A 160 0.41 -17.88 -5.02
N GLY A 161 0.46 -18.12 -6.31
CA GLY A 161 1.18 -17.29 -7.25
C GLY A 161 2.64 -17.71 -7.39
N ARG A 162 3.23 -17.27 -8.47
CA ARG A 162 4.64 -17.42 -8.83
C ARG A 162 5.00 -16.34 -9.85
N LYS A 163 6.26 -16.15 -10.10
CA LYS A 163 6.71 -15.21 -11.13
C LYS A 163 6.25 -15.67 -12.51
N GLY A 164 5.62 -14.76 -13.26
CA GLY A 164 5.11 -15.01 -14.61
C GLY A 164 4.10 -13.97 -15.08
N LYS A 165 3.39 -14.29 -16.21
CA LYS A 165 2.44 -13.41 -16.85
C LYS A 165 1.05 -14.01 -17.05
N GLY A 166 0.89 -15.31 -16.77
CA GLY A 166 -0.40 -15.99 -16.86
C GLY A 166 -1.35 -15.60 -15.73
N PRO A 167 -2.61 -16.05 -15.78
CA PRO A 167 -3.55 -15.91 -14.68
C PRO A 167 -2.98 -16.57 -13.41
N GLY A 168 -3.01 -15.83 -12.29
CA GLY A 168 -2.43 -16.30 -11.02
C GLY A 168 -0.91 -16.25 -10.93
N GLU A 169 -0.22 -15.81 -11.99
CA GLU A 169 1.20 -15.50 -11.96
C GLU A 169 1.39 -13.99 -11.80
N PHE A 170 2.53 -13.56 -11.25
CA PHE A 170 2.81 -12.15 -10.97
C PHE A 170 4.21 -11.75 -11.41
N ASP A 171 4.37 -10.46 -11.74
CA ASP A 171 5.67 -9.82 -11.82
C ASP A 171 5.62 -8.53 -10.99
N LEU A 172 6.19 -8.58 -9.79
CA LEU A 172 6.16 -7.53 -8.79
C LEU A 172 4.71 -7.15 -8.37
N PRO A 173 3.94 -8.09 -7.71
CA PRO A 173 2.64 -7.74 -7.14
C PRO A 173 2.88 -6.70 -6.04
N HIS A 174 2.28 -5.50 -6.17
CA HIS A 174 2.74 -4.34 -5.40
C HIS A 174 1.75 -3.88 -4.33
N SER A 175 0.47 -3.94 -4.60
CA SER A 175 -0.57 -3.52 -3.67
C SER A 175 -1.80 -4.41 -3.75
N LEU A 176 -2.54 -4.54 -2.64
CA LEU A 176 -3.75 -5.34 -2.58
C LEU A 176 -4.86 -4.65 -1.77
N VAL A 177 -6.11 -4.87 -2.18
CA VAL A 177 -7.29 -4.40 -1.46
C VAL A 177 -8.42 -5.43 -1.57
N PHE A 178 -9.33 -5.43 -0.59
CA PHE A 178 -10.56 -6.23 -0.62
C PHE A 178 -11.77 -5.37 -0.96
N ASP A 179 -12.72 -5.94 -1.70
CA ASP A 179 -14.05 -5.37 -1.82
C ASP A 179 -14.99 -5.88 -0.71
N ALA A 180 -16.24 -5.37 -0.69
CA ALA A 180 -17.24 -5.77 0.31
C ALA A 180 -17.74 -7.21 0.15
N GLN A 181 -17.48 -7.85 -0.98
CA GLN A 181 -17.79 -9.26 -1.23
C GLN A 181 -16.66 -10.19 -0.79
N GLY A 182 -15.51 -9.63 -0.39
CA GLY A 182 -14.32 -10.38 0.01
C GLY A 182 -13.44 -10.81 -1.16
N LEU A 183 -13.63 -10.22 -2.35
CA LEU A 183 -12.71 -10.41 -3.46
C LEU A 183 -11.46 -9.56 -3.28
N LEU A 184 -10.32 -10.13 -3.63
CA LEU A 184 -8.99 -9.56 -3.49
C LEU A 184 -8.48 -9.03 -4.83
N TYR A 185 -8.22 -7.74 -4.90
CA TYR A 185 -7.67 -7.04 -6.06
C TYR A 185 -6.17 -6.81 -5.84
N ILE A 186 -5.34 -7.26 -6.77
CA ILE A 186 -3.88 -7.19 -6.69
C ILE A 186 -3.31 -6.42 -7.88
N ALA A 187 -2.60 -5.33 -7.60
CA ALA A 187 -1.83 -4.61 -8.61
C ALA A 187 -0.58 -5.42 -8.98
N ASP A 188 -0.62 -6.05 -10.14
CA ASP A 188 0.49 -6.80 -10.74
C ASP A 188 1.33 -5.84 -11.61
N ARG A 189 2.21 -5.10 -10.91
CA ARG A 189 2.84 -3.86 -11.36
C ARG A 189 3.56 -3.99 -12.70
N ASN A 190 4.48 -4.96 -12.83
CA ASN A 190 5.29 -5.10 -14.04
C ASN A 190 4.53 -5.79 -15.18
N ASN A 191 3.41 -6.45 -14.88
CA ASN A 191 2.49 -6.97 -15.88
C ASN A 191 1.42 -5.96 -16.29
N ALA A 192 1.44 -4.73 -15.73
CA ALA A 192 0.55 -3.63 -16.07
C ALA A 192 -0.95 -3.98 -15.96
N ARG A 193 -1.34 -4.75 -14.94
CA ARG A 193 -2.71 -5.22 -14.72
C ARG A 193 -3.10 -5.22 -13.25
N ILE A 194 -4.41 -5.34 -13.00
CA ILE A 194 -4.97 -5.72 -11.70
C ILE A 194 -5.60 -7.09 -11.88
N GLN A 195 -5.22 -8.06 -11.05
CA GLN A 195 -5.84 -9.38 -11.00
C GLN A 195 -6.78 -9.48 -9.79
N VAL A 196 -7.87 -10.22 -9.95
CA VAL A 196 -8.90 -10.45 -8.94
C VAL A 196 -8.92 -11.92 -8.53
N PHE A 197 -8.96 -12.16 -7.22
CA PHE A 197 -9.00 -13.50 -6.61
C PHE A 197 -10.09 -13.56 -5.55
N ASP A 198 -10.55 -14.75 -5.22
CA ASP A 198 -11.23 -14.98 -3.95
C ASP A 198 -10.21 -15.02 -2.79
N ALA A 199 -10.71 -15.03 -1.55
CA ALA A 199 -9.86 -15.07 -0.36
C ALA A 199 -9.08 -16.39 -0.19
N ASP A 200 -9.38 -17.39 -1.02
CA ASP A 200 -8.67 -18.66 -1.09
C ASP A 200 -7.65 -18.73 -2.23
N GLY A 201 -7.48 -17.62 -2.96
CA GLY A 201 -6.48 -17.50 -4.02
C GLY A 201 -6.91 -18.11 -5.36
N THR A 202 -8.22 -18.38 -5.55
CA THR A 202 -8.76 -18.77 -6.85
C THR A 202 -8.84 -17.55 -7.74
N TYR A 203 -8.23 -17.62 -8.92
CA TYR A 203 -8.30 -16.55 -9.92
C TYR A 203 -9.74 -16.34 -10.42
N VAL A 204 -10.19 -15.10 -10.46
CA VAL A 204 -11.52 -14.70 -10.92
C VAL A 204 -11.45 -13.96 -12.25
N SER A 205 -10.66 -12.88 -12.32
CA SER A 205 -10.59 -12.02 -13.50
C SER A 205 -9.34 -11.13 -13.46
N GLU A 206 -9.14 -10.36 -14.54
CA GLU A 206 -8.12 -9.30 -14.57
C GLU A 206 -8.57 -8.12 -15.42
N SER A 207 -7.95 -6.96 -15.18
CA SER A 207 -8.10 -5.76 -16.00
C SER A 207 -6.72 -5.17 -16.33
N GLN A 208 -6.57 -4.69 -17.57
CA GLN A 208 -5.31 -4.12 -18.05
C GLN A 208 -5.20 -2.64 -17.68
N HIS A 209 -4.07 -2.25 -17.11
CA HIS A 209 -3.75 -0.88 -16.75
C HIS A 209 -2.34 -0.53 -17.25
N PRO A 210 -2.20 -0.14 -18.54
CA PRO A 210 -0.91 0.14 -19.16
C PRO A 210 -0.11 1.18 -18.39
N GLY A 211 1.09 0.81 -17.94
CA GLY A 211 1.96 1.59 -17.09
C GLY A 211 2.38 0.79 -15.86
N THR A 212 2.44 1.43 -14.70
CA THR A 212 2.91 0.81 -13.45
C THR A 212 1.87 0.99 -12.34
N PRO A 213 0.81 0.15 -12.29
CA PRO A 213 -0.15 0.17 -11.18
C PRO A 213 0.59 -0.13 -9.88
N CYS A 214 0.67 0.86 -8.98
CA CYS A 214 1.40 0.76 -7.72
C CYS A 214 0.49 0.63 -6.52
N GLY A 215 -0.15 1.71 -6.12
CA GLY A 215 -0.98 1.75 -4.92
C GLY A 215 -2.46 1.59 -5.23
N LEU A 216 -3.13 0.71 -4.50
CA LEU A 216 -4.58 0.54 -4.53
C LEU A 216 -5.19 0.98 -3.20
N PHE A 217 -6.39 1.57 -3.28
CA PHE A 217 -7.24 1.82 -2.12
C PHE A 217 -8.69 1.54 -2.50
N MET A 218 -9.39 0.76 -1.67
CA MET A 218 -10.83 0.51 -1.82
C MET A 218 -11.60 1.55 -1.04
N SER A 219 -12.37 2.40 -1.72
CA SER A 219 -13.23 3.38 -1.06
C SER A 219 -14.56 2.77 -0.60
N ALA A 220 -15.22 3.43 0.35
CA ALA A 220 -16.48 2.95 0.91
C ALA A 220 -17.59 2.79 -0.14
N ASP A 221 -17.55 3.59 -1.22
CA ASP A 221 -18.46 3.49 -2.36
C ASP A 221 -18.08 2.39 -3.36
N GLN A 222 -17.20 1.46 -2.96
CA GLN A 222 -16.76 0.30 -3.72
C GLN A 222 -16.15 0.67 -5.08
N HIS A 223 -15.28 1.66 -5.07
CA HIS A 223 -14.40 1.99 -6.19
C HIS A 223 -12.95 1.82 -5.79
N ILE A 224 -12.14 1.42 -6.74
CA ILE A 224 -10.70 1.29 -6.56
C ILE A 224 -10.04 2.61 -6.96
N TRP A 225 -9.31 3.21 -6.02
CA TRP A 225 -8.37 4.27 -6.32
C TRP A 225 -7.02 3.67 -6.67
N LEU A 226 -6.48 4.07 -7.81
CA LEU A 226 -5.22 3.57 -8.35
C LEU A 226 -4.22 4.73 -8.48
N ALA A 227 -3.08 4.57 -7.81
CA ALA A 227 -1.90 5.40 -8.05
C ALA A 227 -0.97 4.69 -9.05
N HIS A 228 -0.68 5.37 -10.16
CA HIS A 228 0.20 4.88 -11.21
C HIS A 228 1.62 5.40 -11.00
N GLY A 229 2.54 4.52 -10.62
CA GLY A 229 3.89 4.88 -10.16
C GLY A 229 4.63 5.84 -11.07
N HIS A 230 5.12 5.35 -12.21
CA HIS A 230 5.97 6.16 -13.09
C HIS A 230 5.23 7.14 -14.00
N THR A 231 3.94 6.93 -14.25
CA THR A 231 3.16 7.92 -15.01
C THR A 231 2.65 9.06 -14.12
N GLY A 232 2.58 8.85 -12.81
CA GLY A 232 2.04 9.80 -11.84
C GLY A 232 0.54 10.06 -12.01
N GLN A 233 -0.18 9.22 -12.72
CA GLN A 233 -1.63 9.32 -12.89
C GLN A 233 -2.36 8.77 -11.68
N ILE A 234 -3.46 9.43 -11.30
CA ILE A 234 -4.37 8.99 -10.23
C ILE A 234 -5.73 8.75 -10.84
N MET A 235 -6.25 7.54 -10.68
CA MET A 235 -7.47 7.08 -11.31
C MET A 235 -8.46 6.53 -10.29
N LYS A 236 -9.76 6.65 -10.61
CA LYS A 236 -10.84 5.95 -9.93
C LYS A 236 -11.41 4.90 -10.88
N LEU A 237 -11.50 3.65 -10.41
CA LEU A 237 -11.96 2.51 -11.20
C LEU A 237 -13.23 1.92 -10.58
N ASP A 238 -14.11 1.36 -11.41
CA ASP A 238 -15.13 0.43 -10.92
C ASP A 238 -14.51 -0.95 -10.58
N LEU A 239 -15.30 -1.85 -10.00
CA LEU A 239 -14.84 -3.20 -9.62
C LEU A 239 -14.49 -4.10 -10.82
N ASN A 240 -14.88 -3.74 -12.03
CA ASN A 240 -14.47 -4.42 -13.26
C ASN A 240 -13.15 -3.87 -13.83
N GLY A 241 -12.52 -2.91 -13.13
CA GLY A 241 -11.27 -2.26 -13.54
C GLY A 241 -11.45 -1.17 -14.60
N LYS A 242 -12.68 -0.77 -14.94
CA LYS A 242 -12.92 0.32 -15.88
C LYS A 242 -12.62 1.66 -15.21
N VAL A 243 -11.83 2.51 -15.87
CA VAL A 243 -11.56 3.87 -15.43
C VAL A 243 -12.84 4.72 -15.51
N VAL A 244 -13.37 5.14 -14.37
CA VAL A 244 -14.56 5.99 -14.26
C VAL A 244 -14.20 7.46 -14.01
N GLY A 245 -12.99 7.73 -13.54
CA GLY A 245 -12.50 9.09 -13.35
C GLY A 245 -10.98 9.17 -13.32
N MET A 246 -10.43 10.33 -13.69
CA MET A 246 -9.00 10.63 -13.63
C MET A 246 -8.76 11.97 -12.95
N MET A 247 -7.70 12.04 -12.14
CA MET A 247 -7.24 13.28 -11.54
C MET A 247 -6.65 14.18 -12.62
N GLU A 248 -7.30 15.33 -12.86
CA GLU A 248 -6.82 16.29 -13.84
C GLU A 248 -5.49 16.91 -13.39
N GLY A 249 -4.58 17.10 -14.32
CA GLY A 249 -3.27 17.67 -14.04
C GLY A 249 -2.29 16.71 -13.35
N ALA A 250 -2.71 15.52 -12.85
CA ALA A 250 -1.78 14.51 -12.33
C ALA A 250 -0.83 14.03 -13.43
N GLY A 251 0.37 13.58 -13.03
CA GLY A 251 1.38 13.12 -13.99
C GLY A 251 2.79 13.17 -13.39
N GLN A 252 3.79 12.88 -14.19
CA GLN A 252 5.18 12.87 -13.74
C GLN A 252 5.74 14.29 -13.55
N GLY A 253 6.52 14.49 -12.49
CA GLY A 253 7.20 15.77 -12.20
C GLY A 253 7.37 16.05 -10.72
N LYS A 254 7.77 17.31 -10.40
CA LYS A 254 8.08 17.76 -9.04
C LYS A 254 7.11 18.83 -8.50
N THR A 255 6.37 19.51 -9.38
CA THR A 255 5.43 20.56 -8.98
C THR A 255 4.24 19.95 -8.23
N LEU A 256 3.43 20.78 -7.59
CA LEU A 256 2.20 20.37 -6.96
C LEU A 256 1.28 19.66 -7.98
N GLY A 257 0.68 18.54 -7.58
CA GLY A 257 -0.12 17.70 -8.47
C GLY A 257 0.69 16.75 -9.39
N LYS A 258 2.03 16.87 -9.42
CA LYS A 258 2.92 15.97 -10.17
C LYS A 258 3.69 15.06 -9.22
N TYR A 259 4.15 13.91 -9.70
CA TYR A 259 4.82 12.87 -8.90
C TYR A 259 6.16 12.47 -9.48
N GLY A 260 7.13 12.23 -8.61
CA GLY A 260 8.32 11.47 -8.96
C GLY A 260 7.97 9.99 -9.10
N GLU A 261 7.22 9.48 -8.12
CA GLU A 261 6.59 8.15 -8.14
C GLU A 261 5.34 8.19 -7.25
N ALA A 262 4.15 8.10 -7.85
CA ALA A 262 2.89 7.96 -7.11
C ALA A 262 2.79 6.51 -6.59
N HIS A 263 3.15 6.30 -5.32
CA HIS A 263 3.45 4.97 -4.80
C HIS A 263 2.25 4.32 -4.10
N TYR A 264 1.75 4.91 -3.01
CA TYR A 264 0.53 4.48 -2.33
C TYR A 264 -0.48 5.62 -2.26
N ILE A 265 -1.75 5.23 -2.15
CA ILE A 265 -2.90 6.14 -2.12
C ILE A 265 -3.84 5.73 -1.02
N ALA A 266 -4.45 6.71 -0.36
CA ALA A 266 -5.54 6.50 0.58
C ALA A 266 -6.55 7.65 0.48
N VAL A 267 -7.82 7.35 0.79
CA VAL A 267 -8.89 8.34 0.86
C VAL A 267 -9.34 8.46 2.31
N SER A 268 -9.39 9.68 2.83
CA SER A 268 -9.79 9.96 4.21
C SER A 268 -11.30 9.84 4.39
N PRO A 269 -11.80 9.72 5.64
CA PRO A 269 -13.23 9.80 5.93
C PRO A 269 -13.88 11.14 5.51
N ARG A 270 -13.08 12.18 5.25
CA ARG A 270 -13.53 13.50 4.75
C ARG A 270 -13.55 13.58 3.21
N ASP A 271 -13.39 12.47 2.50
CA ASP A 271 -13.29 12.42 1.03
C ASP A 271 -12.08 13.22 0.50
N GLU A 272 -10.98 13.25 1.26
CA GLU A 272 -9.71 13.84 0.84
C GLU A 272 -8.78 12.73 0.37
N ILE A 273 -8.02 12.97 -0.70
CA ILE A 273 -7.13 11.96 -1.26
C ILE A 273 -5.70 12.28 -0.87
N PHE A 274 -4.98 11.27 -0.41
CA PHE A 274 -3.57 11.39 -0.04
C PHE A 274 -2.76 10.39 -0.86
N VAL A 275 -1.66 10.87 -1.46
CA VAL A 275 -0.79 10.08 -2.30
C VAL A 275 0.66 10.23 -1.84
N ALA A 276 1.29 9.10 -1.50
CA ALA A 276 2.71 9.06 -1.17
C ALA A 276 3.55 9.22 -2.45
N ASP A 277 4.39 10.25 -2.48
CA ASP A 277 5.30 10.57 -3.58
C ASP A 277 6.73 10.24 -3.19
N THR A 278 7.13 9.00 -3.45
CA THR A 278 8.36 8.41 -2.90
C THR A 278 9.61 9.16 -3.34
N LEU A 279 9.72 9.51 -4.63
CA LEU A 279 10.93 10.12 -5.17
C LEU A 279 11.01 11.64 -4.90
N ASN A 280 9.89 12.29 -4.61
CA ASN A 280 9.86 13.70 -4.21
C ASN A 280 9.79 13.89 -2.68
N TRP A 281 9.81 12.81 -1.90
CA TRP A 281 9.86 12.80 -0.44
C TRP A 281 8.73 13.55 0.24
N ARG A 282 7.50 13.35 -0.22
CA ARG A 282 6.31 14.04 0.29
C ARG A 282 5.06 13.16 0.22
N VAL A 283 4.04 13.57 0.92
CA VAL A 283 2.65 13.14 0.68
C VAL A 283 1.89 14.32 0.11
N GLN A 284 1.18 14.12 -0.98
CA GLN A 284 0.31 15.15 -1.55
C GLN A 284 -1.14 14.90 -1.15
N LYS A 285 -1.82 15.96 -0.77
CA LYS A 285 -3.24 15.98 -0.41
C LYS A 285 -4.04 16.64 -1.52
N TYR A 286 -5.21 16.08 -1.79
CA TYR A 286 -6.22 16.66 -2.68
C TYR A 286 -7.53 16.82 -1.92
N VAL A 287 -8.20 17.93 -2.16
CA VAL A 287 -9.53 18.23 -1.62
C VAL A 287 -10.52 18.36 -2.76
N ARG A 288 -11.76 18.02 -2.49
CA ARG A 288 -12.85 18.15 -3.46
C ARG A 288 -13.17 19.60 -3.73
N THR A 289 -13.40 19.95 -5.02
CA THR A 289 -13.81 21.29 -5.49
C THR A 289 -15.31 21.44 -5.55
#